data_6d8a16f8348f89ee61433fb9aecb525f
#
_entry.id   6d8a16f8348f89ee61433fb9aecb525f
#
_cell.length_a   1.000
_cell.length_b   1.000
_cell.length_c   1.000
_cell.angle_alpha   90.00
_cell.angle_beta   90.00
_cell.angle_gamma   90.00
#
_symmetry.space_group_name_H-M   'P 1'
#
loop_
_entity.id
_entity.type
_entity.pdbx_description
1 polymer ?
#
loop_
_entity_poly.entity_id
_entity_poly.type
_entity_poly.pdbx_seq_one_letter_code
_entity_poly.pdbx_strand_id
1 'polypeptide(L)'
;MSGNGVPTSHLRAVVRLVLYMGWTLLLVPVQMAAVLLNLSFARVIPIIYHRGCLFLFGISVFIRGEPVRGAPVLFVANHCGYLDIAIMGALVPCVFVAKMEISQWPFFGILARLQRTVFINRQDHLRTGTQRDILQNHLAAGENLILFPEGTSSDGNRAMEFK
;
A
#
# COMPACT_ATOMS: atom_id res chain seq x y z
N MET A 1 -24.88 -0.77 -30.35
CA MET A 1 -24.75 -0.67 -28.87
C MET A 1 -24.02 0.63 -28.58
N SER A 2 -24.79 1.69 -28.23
CA SER A 2 -24.22 3.01 -27.91
C SER A 2 -23.56 2.96 -26.55
N GLY A 3 -22.23 3.11 -26.53
CA GLY A 3 -21.48 3.22 -25.29
C GLY A 3 -21.86 4.50 -24.58
N ASN A 4 -22.59 4.41 -23.47
CA ASN A 4 -22.75 5.50 -22.53
C ASN A 4 -21.38 5.73 -21.84
N GLY A 5 -20.50 6.47 -22.51
CA GLY A 5 -19.25 6.96 -21.93
C GLY A 5 -19.60 7.82 -20.71
N VAL A 6 -19.15 7.42 -19.54
CA VAL A 6 -19.23 8.25 -18.35
C VAL A 6 -18.57 9.60 -18.67
N PRO A 7 -19.27 10.74 -18.56
CA PRO A 7 -18.71 12.03 -18.92
C PRO A 7 -17.47 12.32 -18.05
N THR A 8 -16.30 12.23 -18.68
CA THR A 8 -15.03 12.55 -18.02
C THR A 8 -14.92 14.04 -17.89
N SER A 9 -15.11 14.59 -16.69
CA SER A 9 -14.89 16.01 -16.40
C SER A 9 -13.40 16.23 -16.12
N HIS A 10 -12.68 16.82 -17.07
CA HIS A 10 -11.29 17.23 -16.88
C HIS A 10 -11.11 18.12 -15.65
N LEU A 11 -12.05 19.01 -15.40
CA LEU A 11 -12.03 19.87 -14.20
C LEU A 11 -12.06 19.03 -12.92
N ARG A 12 -12.94 18.02 -12.86
CA ARG A 12 -13.02 17.12 -11.69
C ARG A 12 -11.72 16.34 -11.48
N ALA A 13 -11.09 15.89 -12.56
CA ALA A 13 -9.81 15.18 -12.50
C ALA A 13 -8.71 16.08 -11.96
N VAL A 14 -8.61 17.31 -12.47
CA VAL A 14 -7.63 18.30 -12.01
C VAL A 14 -7.86 18.65 -10.53
N VAL A 15 -9.09 18.93 -10.13
CA VAL A 15 -9.43 19.23 -8.73
C VAL A 15 -9.03 18.08 -7.81
N ARG A 16 -9.36 16.84 -8.16
CA ARG A 16 -8.96 15.66 -7.38
C ARG A 16 -7.45 15.51 -7.28
N LEU A 17 -6.73 15.75 -8.36
CA LEU A 17 -5.27 15.69 -8.37
C LEU A 17 -4.66 16.76 -7.46
N VAL A 18 -5.15 18.00 -7.53
CA VAL A 18 -4.69 19.09 -6.67
C VAL A 18 -4.95 18.77 -5.19
N LEU A 19 -6.15 18.27 -4.86
CA LEU A 19 -6.50 17.88 -3.51
C LEU A 19 -5.63 16.70 -3.02
N TYR A 20 -5.38 15.70 -3.87
CA TYR A 20 -4.48 14.59 -3.58
C TYR A 20 -3.05 15.06 -3.30
N MET A 21 -2.52 15.97 -4.13
CA MET A 21 -1.19 16.54 -3.92
C MET A 21 -1.13 17.33 -2.60
N GLY A 22 -2.13 18.18 -2.33
CA GLY A 22 -2.24 18.92 -1.07
C GLY A 22 -2.31 17.99 0.15
N TRP A 23 -3.11 16.92 0.08
CA TRP A 23 -3.22 15.90 1.12
C TRP A 23 -1.89 15.20 1.38
N THR A 24 -1.19 14.83 0.30
CA THR A 24 0.12 14.20 0.38
C THR A 24 1.16 15.14 0.99
N LEU A 25 1.24 16.38 0.51
CA LEU A 25 2.18 17.38 1.02
C LEU A 25 1.93 17.73 2.50
N LEU A 26 0.68 17.66 2.95
CA LEU A 26 0.32 17.87 4.37
C LEU A 26 0.81 16.72 5.24
N LEU A 27 0.59 15.46 4.81
CA LEU A 27 0.86 14.30 5.66
C LEU A 27 2.30 13.79 5.58
N VAL A 28 3.01 13.99 4.46
CA VAL A 28 4.39 13.54 4.31
C VAL A 28 5.33 14.10 5.40
N PRO A 29 5.38 15.41 5.69
CA PRO A 29 6.26 15.91 6.75
C PRO A 29 5.86 15.41 8.14
N VAL A 30 4.56 15.25 8.41
CA VAL A 30 4.07 14.70 9.68
C VAL A 30 4.51 13.25 9.85
N GLN A 31 4.33 12.44 8.81
CA GLN A 31 4.77 11.05 8.83
C GLN A 31 6.29 10.94 8.92
N MET A 32 7.02 11.77 8.21
CA MET A 32 8.47 11.79 8.27
C MET A 32 8.96 12.10 9.70
N ALA A 33 8.41 13.12 10.33
CA ALA A 33 8.73 13.45 11.74
C ALA A 33 8.35 12.28 12.67
N ALA A 34 7.18 11.67 12.49
CA ALA A 34 6.73 10.55 13.30
C ALA A 34 7.64 9.32 13.16
N VAL A 35 8.13 9.02 11.96
CA VAL A 35 9.07 7.92 11.73
C VAL A 35 10.44 8.22 12.30
N LEU A 36 10.98 9.43 12.07
CA LEU A 36 12.29 9.84 12.58
C LEU A 36 12.36 9.86 14.11
N LEU A 37 11.27 10.30 14.76
CA LEU A 37 11.15 10.35 16.21
C LEU A 37 10.64 9.04 16.83
N ASN A 38 10.44 8.00 16.01
CA ASN A 38 9.95 6.67 16.41
C ASN A 38 8.64 6.73 17.24
N LEU A 39 7.70 7.59 16.82
CA LEU A 39 6.44 7.80 17.52
C LEU A 39 5.44 6.68 17.20
N SER A 40 4.65 6.25 18.18
CA SER A 40 3.70 5.14 18.02
C SER A 40 2.63 5.40 16.96
N PHE A 41 2.20 6.65 16.78
CA PHE A 41 1.19 7.01 15.79
C PHE A 41 1.71 6.99 14.34
N ALA A 42 3.03 6.84 14.11
CA ALA A 42 3.60 6.61 12.78
C ALA A 42 2.97 5.40 12.05
N ARG A 43 2.37 4.46 12.78
CA ARG A 43 1.63 3.31 12.24
C ARG A 43 0.20 3.65 11.81
N VAL A 44 -0.35 4.76 12.30
CA VAL A 44 -1.75 5.18 12.05
C VAL A 44 -1.85 6.15 10.88
N ILE A 45 -0.86 7.02 10.69
CA ILE A 45 -0.86 8.03 9.63
C ILE A 45 -1.06 7.42 8.23
N PRO A 46 -0.42 6.28 7.86
CA PRO A 46 -0.66 5.65 6.56
C PRO A 46 -2.13 5.26 6.34
N ILE A 47 -2.83 4.80 7.37
CA ILE A 47 -4.27 4.46 7.27
C ILE A 47 -5.08 5.73 6.97
N ILE A 48 -4.80 6.82 7.69
CA ILE A 48 -5.46 8.11 7.48
C ILE A 48 -5.18 8.61 6.05
N TYR A 49 -3.92 8.49 5.61
CA TYR A 49 -3.52 8.86 4.25
C TYR A 49 -4.32 8.09 3.19
N HIS A 50 -4.35 6.77 3.28
CA HIS A 50 -5.03 5.93 2.30
C HIS A 50 -6.55 6.13 2.32
N ARG A 51 -7.17 6.27 3.50
CA ARG A 51 -8.59 6.62 3.61
C ARG A 51 -8.91 7.97 2.96
N GLY A 52 -8.06 8.96 3.18
CA GLY A 52 -8.16 10.25 2.50
C GLY A 52 -8.04 10.14 0.98
N CYS A 53 -7.11 9.34 0.48
CA CYS A 53 -6.98 9.06 -0.96
C CYS A 53 -8.25 8.42 -1.54
N LEU A 54 -8.80 7.38 -0.90
CA LEU A 54 -10.03 6.75 -1.36
C LEU A 54 -11.21 7.74 -1.38
N PHE A 55 -11.34 8.55 -0.33
CA PHE A 55 -12.37 9.59 -0.25
C PHE A 55 -12.24 10.62 -1.37
N LEU A 56 -11.04 11.17 -1.58
CA LEU A 56 -10.76 12.18 -2.60
C LEU A 56 -11.02 11.66 -4.03
N PHE A 57 -10.71 10.40 -4.27
CA PHE A 57 -10.98 9.77 -5.58
C PHE A 57 -12.43 9.27 -5.71
N GLY A 58 -13.22 9.30 -4.63
CA GLY A 58 -14.61 8.83 -4.63
C GLY A 58 -14.71 7.32 -4.78
N ILE A 59 -13.78 6.58 -4.16
CA ILE A 59 -13.73 5.11 -4.22
C ILE A 59 -14.43 4.55 -3.00
N SER A 60 -15.47 3.75 -3.23
CA SER A 60 -16.16 3.01 -2.19
C SER A 60 -15.64 1.58 -2.14
N VAL A 61 -15.29 1.11 -0.94
CA VAL A 61 -14.78 -0.25 -0.72
C VAL A 61 -15.86 -1.08 -0.06
N PHE A 62 -16.21 -2.21 -0.67
CA PHE A 62 -17.13 -3.19 -0.12
C PHE A 62 -16.37 -4.40 0.39
N ILE A 63 -16.48 -4.67 1.69
CA ILE A 63 -15.79 -5.78 2.34
C ILE A 63 -16.77 -6.94 2.49
N ARG A 64 -16.34 -8.14 2.09
CA ARG A 64 -17.05 -9.38 2.38
C ARG A 64 -16.19 -10.23 3.30
N GLY A 65 -16.76 -10.70 4.40
CA GLY A 65 -16.04 -11.39 5.46
C GLY A 65 -15.45 -10.42 6.49
N GLU A 66 -14.75 -10.97 7.46
CA GLU A 66 -14.13 -10.20 8.52
C GLU A 66 -12.61 -10.38 8.51
N PRO A 67 -11.84 -9.28 8.64
CA PRO A 67 -10.40 -9.40 8.78
C PRO A 67 -10.05 -10.06 10.12
N VAL A 68 -9.06 -10.94 10.10
CA VAL A 68 -8.51 -11.56 11.32
C VAL A 68 -8.00 -10.46 12.25
N ARG A 69 -8.36 -10.56 13.53
CA ARG A 69 -7.97 -9.62 14.58
C ARG A 69 -7.25 -10.35 15.71
N GLY A 70 -6.49 -9.61 16.51
CA GLY A 70 -5.90 -10.11 17.75
C GLY A 70 -4.53 -10.79 17.62
N ALA A 71 -4.02 -10.97 16.40
CA ALA A 71 -2.64 -11.45 16.14
C ALA A 71 -2.10 -10.80 14.87
N PRO A 72 -0.79 -10.66 14.71
CA PRO A 72 -0.18 -10.22 13.47
C PRO A 72 -0.44 -11.24 12.35
N VAL A 73 -0.83 -10.73 11.17
CA VAL A 73 -1.27 -11.54 10.04
C VAL A 73 -0.44 -11.20 8.80
N LEU A 74 -0.05 -12.22 8.06
CA LEU A 74 0.42 -12.08 6.69
C LEU A 74 -0.79 -12.15 5.74
N PHE A 75 -1.21 -11.02 5.23
CA PHE A 75 -2.23 -10.95 4.18
C PHE A 75 -1.58 -11.24 2.83
N VAL A 76 -2.16 -12.17 2.11
CA VAL A 76 -1.75 -12.54 0.76
C VAL A 76 -2.89 -12.19 -0.20
N ALA A 77 -2.60 -11.37 -1.20
CA ALA A 77 -3.60 -10.88 -2.13
C ALA A 77 -3.08 -10.93 -3.58
N ASN A 78 -4.00 -11.07 -4.54
CA ASN A 78 -3.70 -10.79 -5.94
C ASN A 78 -3.43 -9.29 -6.14
N HIS A 79 -2.75 -8.94 -7.24
CA HIS A 79 -2.32 -7.57 -7.49
C HIS A 79 -2.85 -7.07 -8.84
N CYS A 80 -3.74 -6.07 -8.80
CA CYS A 80 -4.31 -5.46 -10.00
C CYS A 80 -3.67 -4.10 -10.33
N GLY A 81 -3.09 -3.42 -9.32
CA GLY A 81 -2.44 -2.14 -9.53
C GLY A 81 -2.27 -1.30 -8.28
N TYR A 82 -1.98 -0.02 -8.47
CA TYR A 82 -1.73 0.92 -7.36
C TYR A 82 -2.93 1.09 -6.41
N LEU A 83 -4.13 0.82 -6.89
CA LEU A 83 -5.34 0.95 -6.10
C LEU A 83 -5.36 -0.06 -4.94
N ASP A 84 -4.79 -1.25 -5.12
CA ASP A 84 -4.71 -2.27 -4.07
C ASP A 84 -3.94 -1.76 -2.85
N ILE A 85 -2.88 -0.96 -3.09
CA ILE A 85 -2.10 -0.33 -2.01
C ILE A 85 -2.99 0.62 -1.19
N ALA A 86 -3.78 1.46 -1.88
CA ALA A 86 -4.66 2.39 -1.20
C ALA A 86 -5.79 1.68 -0.44
N ILE A 87 -6.40 0.65 -1.04
CA ILE A 87 -7.49 -0.11 -0.44
C ILE A 87 -6.98 -0.88 0.79
N MET A 88 -5.96 -1.69 0.64
CA MET A 88 -5.42 -2.51 1.73
C MET A 88 -4.87 -1.64 2.86
N GLY A 89 -4.14 -0.56 2.52
CA GLY A 89 -3.60 0.38 3.49
C GLY A 89 -4.66 1.19 4.24
N ALA A 90 -5.87 1.33 3.68
CA ALA A 90 -6.99 1.99 4.34
C ALA A 90 -7.75 1.06 5.32
N LEU A 91 -7.66 -0.25 5.11
CA LEU A 91 -8.43 -1.26 5.86
C LEU A 91 -7.75 -1.68 7.16
N VAL A 92 -6.44 -1.94 7.11
CA VAL A 92 -5.68 -2.49 8.25
C VAL A 92 -4.35 -1.77 8.43
N PRO A 93 -3.89 -1.57 9.68
CA PRO A 93 -2.51 -1.15 9.93
C PRO A 93 -1.58 -2.24 9.42
N CYS A 94 -0.76 -1.93 8.43
CA CYS A 94 0.08 -2.93 7.79
C CYS A 94 1.39 -2.36 7.25
N VAL A 95 2.33 -3.25 7.03
CA VAL A 95 3.58 -3.03 6.32
C VAL A 95 3.49 -3.77 4.98
N PHE A 96 3.72 -3.08 3.88
CA PHE A 96 3.75 -3.73 2.56
C PHE A 96 5.09 -4.39 2.31
N VAL A 97 5.06 -5.49 1.56
CA VAL A 97 6.26 -6.14 1.02
C VAL A 97 6.34 -5.82 -0.47
N ALA A 98 7.41 -5.15 -0.88
CA ALA A 98 7.59 -4.68 -2.26
C ALA A 98 8.95 -5.09 -2.82
N LYS A 99 9.10 -5.00 -4.14
CA LYS A 99 10.38 -5.22 -4.81
C LYS A 99 11.35 -4.08 -4.49
N MET A 100 12.65 -4.39 -4.41
CA MET A 100 13.70 -3.43 -4.12
C MET A 100 13.70 -2.24 -5.09
N GLU A 101 13.39 -2.47 -6.37
CA GLU A 101 13.37 -1.44 -7.42
C GLU A 101 12.37 -0.33 -7.11
N ILE A 102 11.25 -0.65 -6.44
CA ILE A 102 10.23 0.35 -6.06
C ILE A 102 10.81 1.41 -5.11
N SER A 103 11.81 1.03 -4.30
CA SER A 103 12.46 1.96 -3.38
C SER A 103 13.18 3.12 -4.10
N GLN A 104 13.52 2.94 -5.37
CA GLN A 104 14.25 3.91 -6.20
C GLN A 104 13.31 4.78 -7.05
N TRP A 105 12.01 4.48 -7.06
CA TRP A 105 11.06 5.27 -7.85
C TRP A 105 10.92 6.67 -7.29
N PRO A 106 11.01 7.70 -8.14
CA PRO A 106 10.74 9.07 -7.73
C PRO A 106 9.37 9.17 -7.08
N PHE A 107 9.23 9.97 -6.03
CA PHE A 107 8.00 10.19 -5.28
C PHE A 107 7.44 8.92 -4.59
N PHE A 108 7.11 7.87 -5.35
CA PHE A 108 6.54 6.63 -4.79
C PHE A 108 7.50 5.87 -3.88
N GLY A 109 8.79 5.87 -4.16
CA GLY A 109 9.80 5.27 -3.29
C GLY A 109 9.87 5.96 -1.92
N ILE A 110 9.70 7.29 -1.89
CA ILE A 110 9.64 8.05 -0.64
C ILE A 110 8.38 7.66 0.15
N LEU A 111 7.22 7.65 -0.49
CA LEU A 111 5.96 7.27 0.15
C LEU A 111 6.01 5.85 0.70
N ALA A 112 6.57 4.90 -0.08
CA ALA A 112 6.73 3.51 0.35
C ALA A 112 7.65 3.39 1.58
N ARG A 113 8.76 4.14 1.63
CA ARG A 113 9.66 4.18 2.79
C ARG A 113 8.96 4.78 4.02
N LEU A 114 8.21 5.86 3.84
CA LEU A 114 7.45 6.48 4.92
C LEU A 114 6.34 5.56 5.45
N GLN A 115 5.81 4.66 4.62
CA GLN A 115 4.89 3.61 5.03
C GLN A 115 5.60 2.41 5.67
N ARG A 116 6.94 2.47 5.82
CA ARG A 116 7.77 1.40 6.40
C ARG A 116 7.77 0.11 5.58
N THR A 117 7.53 0.22 4.26
CA THR A 117 7.53 -0.91 3.33
C THR A 117 8.83 -1.71 3.43
N VAL A 118 8.71 -3.03 3.53
CA VAL A 118 9.84 -3.96 3.45
C VAL A 118 10.18 -4.19 1.97
N PHE A 119 11.40 -3.84 1.60
CA PHE A 119 11.88 -4.06 0.24
C PHE A 119 12.68 -5.35 0.16
N ILE A 120 12.28 -6.25 -0.75
CA ILE A 120 12.92 -7.53 -0.97
C ILE A 120 13.55 -7.59 -2.37
N ASN A 121 14.74 -8.18 -2.45
CA ASN A 121 15.39 -8.49 -3.71
C ASN A 121 15.09 -9.95 -4.08
N ARG A 122 14.14 -10.16 -4.98
CA ARG A 122 13.71 -11.52 -5.39
C ARG A 122 14.74 -12.25 -6.25
N GLN A 123 15.72 -11.54 -6.81
CA GLN A 123 16.77 -12.15 -7.62
C GLN A 123 17.93 -12.72 -6.78
N ASP A 124 18.00 -12.32 -5.52
CA ASP A 124 19.05 -12.77 -4.60
C ASP A 124 18.58 -13.99 -3.81
N HIS A 125 18.65 -15.15 -4.46
CA HIS A 125 18.29 -16.44 -3.84
C HIS A 125 19.19 -16.80 -2.65
N LEU A 126 20.41 -16.26 -2.59
CA LEU A 126 21.34 -16.49 -1.47
C LEU A 126 20.88 -15.80 -0.18
N ARG A 127 20.04 -14.76 -0.29
CA ARG A 127 19.51 -14.01 0.85
C ARG A 127 18.07 -14.38 1.22
N THR A 128 17.54 -15.46 0.69
CA THR A 128 16.15 -15.87 0.97
C THR A 128 15.92 -16.08 2.48
N GLY A 129 16.89 -16.66 3.19
CA GLY A 129 16.83 -16.81 4.64
C GLY A 129 16.71 -15.46 5.36
N THR A 130 17.59 -14.51 5.02
CA THR A 130 17.58 -13.16 5.61
C THR A 130 16.27 -12.42 5.33
N GLN A 131 15.71 -12.57 4.12
CA GLN A 131 14.42 -11.95 3.76
C GLN A 131 13.27 -12.54 4.57
N ARG A 132 13.26 -13.87 4.75
CA ARG A 132 12.30 -14.56 5.62
C ARG A 132 12.41 -14.04 7.06
N ASP A 133 13.62 -13.93 7.61
CA ASP A 133 13.85 -13.46 8.97
C ASP A 133 13.35 -12.03 9.16
N ILE A 134 13.51 -11.15 8.17
CA ILE A 134 12.95 -9.79 8.19
C ILE A 134 11.43 -9.84 8.33
N LEU A 135 10.74 -10.64 7.52
CA LEU A 135 9.28 -10.76 7.58
C LEU A 135 8.83 -11.35 8.92
N GLN A 136 9.53 -12.37 9.44
CA GLN A 136 9.26 -12.95 10.75
C GLN A 136 9.43 -11.92 11.87
N ASN A 137 10.47 -11.08 11.82
CA ASN A 137 10.69 -10.04 12.83
C ASN A 137 9.56 -8.99 12.84
N HIS A 138 9.04 -8.60 11.67
CA HIS A 138 7.87 -7.72 11.60
C HIS A 138 6.62 -8.35 12.23
N LEU A 139 6.34 -9.62 11.91
CA LEU A 139 5.23 -10.35 12.52
C LEU A 139 5.43 -10.50 14.03
N ALA A 140 6.63 -10.85 14.49
CA ALA A 140 6.95 -10.97 15.92
C ALA A 140 6.82 -9.63 16.66
N ALA A 141 7.07 -8.50 15.97
CA ALA A 141 6.84 -7.15 16.49
C ALA A 141 5.36 -6.70 16.50
N GLY A 142 4.44 -7.61 16.16
CA GLY A 142 3.00 -7.33 16.14
C GLY A 142 2.51 -6.57 14.92
N GLU A 143 3.28 -6.54 13.82
CA GLU A 143 2.93 -5.83 12.59
C GLU A 143 2.28 -6.77 11.58
N ASN A 144 1.18 -6.36 10.99
CA ASN A 144 0.60 -7.05 9.85
C ASN A 144 1.43 -6.80 8.60
N LEU A 145 1.57 -7.82 7.77
CA LEU A 145 2.24 -7.73 6.48
C LEU A 145 1.25 -7.92 5.33
N ILE A 146 1.46 -7.23 4.22
CA ILE A 146 0.74 -7.45 2.97
C ILE A 146 1.73 -7.82 1.90
N LEU A 147 1.51 -8.99 1.29
CA LEU A 147 2.32 -9.54 0.21
C LEU A 147 1.47 -9.77 -1.03
N PHE A 148 1.97 -9.33 -2.18
CA PHE A 148 1.45 -9.66 -3.50
C PHE A 148 2.38 -10.69 -4.17
N PRO A 149 2.09 -12.00 -4.02
CA PRO A 149 3.03 -13.05 -4.43
C PRO A 149 3.17 -13.18 -5.94
N GLU A 150 2.21 -12.68 -6.71
CA GLU A 150 2.26 -12.64 -8.18
C GLU A 150 3.46 -11.84 -8.70
N GLY A 151 3.94 -10.88 -7.92
CA GLY A 151 5.12 -10.08 -8.21
C GLY A 151 4.99 -9.12 -9.38
N THR A 152 3.82 -9.03 -9.98
CA THR A 152 3.45 -8.06 -11.02
C THR A 152 1.95 -7.79 -10.90
N SER A 153 1.47 -6.68 -11.45
CA SER A 153 0.03 -6.42 -11.55
C SER A 153 -0.58 -7.17 -12.75
N SER A 154 -1.84 -7.57 -12.59
CA SER A 154 -2.64 -8.26 -13.58
C SER A 154 -3.93 -7.48 -13.89
N ASP A 155 -4.74 -8.01 -14.81
CA ASP A 155 -6.09 -7.48 -15.10
C ASP A 155 -7.14 -7.83 -14.04
N GLY A 156 -6.77 -8.61 -13.02
CA GLY A 156 -7.64 -9.03 -11.93
C GLY A 156 -8.64 -10.14 -12.27
N ASN A 157 -8.70 -10.60 -13.52
CA ASN A 157 -9.65 -11.62 -13.93
C ASN A 157 -9.31 -13.03 -13.40
N ARG A 158 -8.06 -13.25 -13.02
CA ARG A 158 -7.57 -14.50 -12.44
C ARG A 158 -6.37 -14.23 -11.55
N ALA A 159 -6.15 -15.05 -10.53
CA ALA A 159 -4.90 -15.06 -9.80
C ALA A 159 -3.79 -15.60 -10.70
N MET A 160 -2.64 -14.92 -10.70
CA MET A 160 -1.45 -15.36 -11.42
C MET A 160 -0.64 -16.34 -10.57
N GLU A 161 0.32 -16.99 -11.20
CA GLU A 161 1.27 -17.87 -10.51
C GLU A 161 2.06 -17.11 -9.45
N PHE A 162 2.18 -17.70 -8.28
CA PHE A 162 2.96 -17.15 -7.18
C PHE A 162 4.45 -17.38 -7.43
N LYS A 163 5.24 -16.36 -7.19
CA LYS A 163 6.70 -16.35 -7.42
C LYS A 163 7.46 -16.36 -6.11
#